data_65f884d5806c08de6a0c3fb08ac7eb88
#
_entry.id   65f884d5806c08de6a0c3fb08ac7eb88
#
_cell.length_a   1.000
_cell.length_b   1.000
_cell.length_c   1.000
_cell.angle_alpha   90.00
_cell.angle_beta   90.00
_cell.angle_gamma   90.00
#
_symmetry.space_group_name_H-M   'P 1'
#
loop_
_entity.id
_entity.type
_entity.pdbx_description
1 polymer ?
#
loop_
_entity_poly.entity_id
_entity_poly.type
_entity_poly.pdbx_seq_one_letter_code
_entity_poly.pdbx_strand_id
1 'polypeptide(L)'
;MKRIVLIGAGLSTKSLVPYLKDRLESHQWYLRVLDRDLKVAQHRLGEETSQCSAAAIDITDTTLLELELADTDVAISMVPAHMHMNVAKACLKLSIHLLTASYLSDEMKGLDQEVKAKNLVFLNECGLDPGIDHMSAMRLLDGIREDGGDIRLFESFTGGLLSPESEGDNPWRYKFTWNPRNVVLAGQGGAVKFIQEGKYKYIPPHMVFRRTELINVSGYGKFEGLANRDSLKYKEAYQLEDVGTLYRGTLRRPGFARAWDSFVKLGMTDDSYVIEGTNDLTFREYTNLFLAYNPKDSVELKLKYYLNIPQDSDIMSKLVWAGIFSDNKFPFEKGTPAQCLEFILKRVWSLNQSDKDMIVMFHKVGWSQGGELKMVESSMGFEGMDSSKTAMAITVGLPLAIATKLVLTGQTLKPGVQMPITKEWYGPILDELEADFEVTFSDSMVDYKGY
;
A
#
# COMPACT_ATOMS: atom_id res chain seq x y z
N MET A 1 15.04 -27.26 -13.36
CA MET A 1 14.25 -26.75 -12.23
C MET A 1 14.37 -25.24 -12.25
N LYS A 2 13.24 -24.51 -12.32
CA LYS A 2 13.27 -23.05 -12.31
C LYS A 2 13.45 -22.52 -10.89
N ARG A 3 14.24 -21.45 -10.72
CA ARG A 3 14.61 -20.89 -9.43
C ARG A 3 13.95 -19.52 -9.19
N ILE A 4 13.26 -19.40 -8.05
CA ILE A 4 12.62 -18.19 -7.56
C ILE A 4 13.40 -17.71 -6.33
N VAL A 5 13.78 -16.44 -6.29
CA VAL A 5 14.38 -15.81 -5.11
C VAL A 5 13.46 -14.69 -4.63
N LEU A 6 12.92 -14.85 -3.43
CA LEU A 6 12.16 -13.81 -2.73
C LEU A 6 13.08 -13.06 -1.78
N ILE A 7 13.19 -11.74 -1.94
CA ILE A 7 14.00 -10.86 -1.11
C ILE A 7 13.09 -9.95 -0.28
N GLY A 8 13.13 -10.12 1.04
CA GLY A 8 12.22 -9.50 2.00
C GLY A 8 11.07 -10.44 2.37
N ALA A 9 11.00 -10.84 3.64
CA ALA A 9 10.02 -11.78 4.18
C ALA A 9 9.00 -11.12 5.13
N GLY A 10 8.62 -9.86 4.82
CA GLY A 10 7.73 -9.02 5.61
C GLY A 10 6.27 -9.50 5.66
N LEU A 11 5.39 -8.66 6.23
CA LEU A 11 3.98 -9.01 6.44
C LEU A 11 3.23 -9.37 5.15
N SER A 12 3.47 -8.62 4.07
CA SER A 12 2.79 -8.83 2.78
C SER A 12 3.16 -10.12 2.05
N THR A 13 4.20 -10.85 2.51
CA THR A 13 4.60 -12.13 1.90
C THR A 13 3.92 -13.35 2.53
N LYS A 14 3.05 -13.14 3.51
CA LYS A 14 2.34 -14.23 4.23
C LYS A 14 1.50 -15.13 3.33
N SER A 15 0.93 -14.59 2.26
CA SER A 15 0.14 -15.33 1.28
C SER A 15 0.95 -15.73 0.04
N LEU A 16 1.94 -14.91 -0.34
CA LEU A 16 2.82 -15.16 -1.48
C LEU A 16 3.64 -16.44 -1.31
N VAL A 17 4.27 -16.63 -0.14
CA VAL A 17 5.14 -17.78 0.09
C VAL A 17 4.36 -19.09 0.08
N PRO A 18 3.23 -19.26 0.80
CA PRO A 18 2.42 -20.47 0.71
C PRO A 18 1.96 -20.77 -0.73
N TYR A 19 1.47 -19.75 -1.46
CA TYR A 19 1.04 -19.93 -2.85
C TYR A 19 2.14 -20.52 -3.73
N LEU A 20 3.38 -20.03 -3.62
CA LEU A 20 4.52 -20.55 -4.38
C LEU A 20 4.93 -21.95 -3.89
N LYS A 21 4.95 -22.17 -2.55
CA LYS A 21 5.31 -23.49 -1.97
C LYS A 21 4.41 -24.59 -2.46
N ASP A 22 3.11 -24.37 -2.52
CA ASP A 22 2.12 -25.37 -2.96
C ASP A 22 2.33 -25.80 -4.42
N ARG A 23 3.11 -25.02 -5.18
CA ARG A 23 3.35 -25.25 -6.63
C ARG A 23 4.76 -25.72 -6.94
N LEU A 24 5.65 -25.84 -5.95
CA LEU A 24 7.06 -26.21 -6.19
C LEU A 24 7.21 -27.57 -6.85
N GLU A 25 6.51 -28.59 -6.34
CA GLU A 25 6.62 -29.96 -6.85
C GLU A 25 6.01 -30.08 -8.27
N SER A 26 4.77 -29.61 -8.44
CA SER A 26 4.03 -29.73 -9.70
C SER A 26 4.70 -29.00 -10.88
N HIS A 27 5.40 -27.91 -10.62
CA HIS A 27 6.09 -27.12 -11.62
C HIS A 27 7.61 -27.34 -11.66
N GLN A 28 8.16 -28.16 -10.76
CA GLN A 28 9.60 -28.37 -10.62
C GLN A 28 10.34 -27.02 -10.36
N TRP A 29 9.84 -26.25 -9.39
CA TRP A 29 10.44 -25.00 -8.99
C TRP A 29 11.26 -25.17 -7.70
N TYR A 30 12.14 -24.20 -7.46
CA TYR A 30 12.88 -24.03 -6.23
C TYR A 30 12.65 -22.61 -5.69
N LEU A 31 12.32 -22.47 -4.42
CA LEU A 31 12.08 -21.20 -3.76
C LEU A 31 13.17 -20.90 -2.72
N ARG A 32 13.87 -19.79 -2.86
CA ARG A 32 14.81 -19.24 -1.89
C ARG A 32 14.18 -18.00 -1.25
N VAL A 33 14.04 -17.98 0.08
CA VAL A 33 13.51 -16.83 0.83
C VAL A 33 14.66 -16.15 1.56
N LEU A 34 14.85 -14.86 1.28
CA LEU A 34 15.93 -14.06 1.82
C LEU A 34 15.37 -12.90 2.64
N ASP A 35 15.93 -12.65 3.82
CA ASP A 35 15.68 -11.46 4.63
C ASP A 35 16.97 -11.06 5.36
N ARG A 36 17.03 -9.83 5.88
CA ARG A 36 18.15 -9.42 6.70
C ARG A 36 18.22 -10.22 8.01
N ASP A 37 17.06 -10.60 8.54
CA ASP A 37 16.94 -11.48 9.71
C ASP A 37 16.59 -12.89 9.27
N LEU A 38 17.53 -13.83 9.49
CA LEU A 38 17.33 -15.24 9.17
C LEU A 38 16.07 -15.82 9.83
N LYS A 39 15.75 -15.42 11.08
CA LYS A 39 14.58 -15.93 11.79
C LYS A 39 13.29 -15.50 11.09
N VAL A 40 13.26 -14.29 10.54
CA VAL A 40 12.11 -13.79 9.77
C VAL A 40 11.94 -14.61 8.49
N ALA A 41 13.02 -14.83 7.75
CA ALA A 41 13.01 -15.65 6.53
C ALA A 41 12.55 -17.09 6.82
N GLN A 42 13.12 -17.74 7.84
CA GLN A 42 12.74 -19.10 8.26
C GLN A 42 11.29 -19.17 8.73
N HIS A 43 10.86 -18.22 9.55
CA HIS A 43 9.46 -18.19 10.01
C HIS A 43 8.49 -18.02 8.83
N ARG A 44 8.83 -17.21 7.83
CA ARG A 44 8.03 -17.02 6.63
C ARG A 44 7.95 -18.25 5.77
N LEU A 45 9.08 -18.91 5.54
CA LEU A 45 9.17 -20.11 4.74
C LEU A 45 8.52 -21.32 5.42
N GLY A 46 8.65 -21.42 6.76
CA GLY A 46 8.32 -22.62 7.53
C GLY A 46 9.36 -23.70 7.30
N GLU A 47 8.94 -24.95 7.16
CA GLU A 47 9.83 -26.10 6.94
C GLU A 47 10.58 -25.98 5.62
N GLU A 48 11.91 -26.15 5.69
CA GLU A 48 12.80 -26.27 4.52
C GLU A 48 12.69 -27.66 3.91
N THR A 49 12.82 -27.75 2.61
CA THR A 49 12.79 -29.01 1.84
C THR A 49 13.89 -29.01 0.79
N SER A 50 13.98 -30.08 0.00
CA SER A 50 14.88 -30.09 -1.15
C SER A 50 14.54 -29.04 -2.22
N GLN A 51 13.33 -28.46 -2.17
CA GLN A 51 12.84 -27.46 -3.12
C GLN A 51 12.67 -26.05 -2.53
N CYS A 52 12.93 -25.85 -1.24
CA CYS A 52 12.89 -24.52 -0.66
C CYS A 52 13.82 -24.35 0.53
N SER A 53 14.41 -23.16 0.65
CA SER A 53 15.30 -22.80 1.75
C SER A 53 15.23 -21.31 2.10
N ALA A 54 15.71 -20.96 3.30
CA ALA A 54 15.82 -19.61 3.77
C ALA A 54 17.28 -19.22 4.04
N ALA A 55 17.60 -17.93 3.92
CA ALA A 55 18.89 -17.40 4.34
C ALA A 55 18.80 -15.93 4.78
N ALA A 56 19.84 -15.49 5.50
CA ALA A 56 20.04 -14.10 5.80
C ALA A 56 20.86 -13.43 4.69
N ILE A 57 20.49 -12.19 4.35
CA ILE A 57 21.25 -11.37 3.40
C ILE A 57 21.16 -9.88 3.77
N ASP A 58 22.30 -9.19 3.70
CA ASP A 58 22.32 -7.74 3.59
C ASP A 58 22.40 -7.36 2.10
N ILE A 59 21.30 -6.88 1.54
CA ILE A 59 21.24 -6.50 0.11
C ILE A 59 22.05 -5.25 -0.24
N THR A 60 22.67 -4.59 0.72
CA THR A 60 23.65 -3.52 0.47
C THR A 60 25.02 -4.10 0.09
N ASP A 61 25.30 -5.35 0.44
CA ASP A 61 26.43 -6.12 -0.08
C ASP A 61 26.08 -6.68 -1.46
N THR A 62 26.52 -5.97 -2.49
CA THR A 62 26.25 -6.33 -3.89
C THR A 62 26.86 -7.67 -4.30
N THR A 63 27.97 -8.07 -3.69
CA THR A 63 28.64 -9.35 -3.99
C THR A 63 27.81 -10.52 -3.46
N LEU A 64 27.35 -10.43 -2.23
CA LEU A 64 26.46 -11.45 -1.65
C LEU A 64 25.13 -11.50 -2.38
N LEU A 65 24.57 -10.35 -2.75
CA LEU A 65 23.32 -10.29 -3.51
C LEU A 65 23.45 -10.98 -4.87
N GLU A 66 24.52 -10.72 -5.61
CA GLU A 66 24.79 -11.37 -6.89
C GLU A 66 25.00 -12.89 -6.73
N LEU A 67 25.66 -13.32 -5.66
CA LEU A 67 25.86 -14.74 -5.36
C LEU A 67 24.55 -15.46 -5.08
N GLU A 68 23.67 -14.87 -4.25
CA GLU A 68 22.36 -15.45 -3.91
C GLU A 68 21.41 -15.46 -5.12
N LEU A 69 21.56 -14.51 -6.04
CA LEU A 69 20.81 -14.42 -7.28
C LEU A 69 21.38 -15.28 -8.43
N ALA A 70 22.54 -15.90 -8.26
CA ALA A 70 23.10 -16.76 -9.30
C ALA A 70 22.11 -17.89 -9.67
N ASP A 71 22.00 -18.20 -10.96
CA ASP A 71 21.11 -19.23 -11.53
C ASP A 71 19.61 -19.01 -11.21
N THR A 72 19.18 -17.79 -10.95
CA THR A 72 17.79 -17.40 -10.68
C THR A 72 17.06 -17.07 -11.97
N ASP A 73 15.84 -17.59 -12.15
CA ASP A 73 14.96 -17.22 -13.26
C ASP A 73 14.16 -15.95 -12.94
N VAL A 74 13.61 -15.88 -11.72
CA VAL A 74 12.79 -14.74 -11.28
C VAL A 74 13.17 -14.33 -9.86
N ALA A 75 13.44 -13.03 -9.67
CA ALA A 75 13.57 -12.39 -8.37
C ALA A 75 12.29 -11.62 -8.01
N ILE A 76 11.82 -11.79 -6.79
CA ILE A 76 10.71 -11.04 -6.22
C ILE A 76 11.27 -10.11 -5.16
N SER A 77 11.12 -8.80 -5.35
CA SER A 77 11.64 -7.79 -4.45
C SER A 77 10.54 -7.21 -3.56
N MET A 78 10.59 -7.51 -2.26
CA MET A 78 9.68 -7.04 -1.21
C MET A 78 10.41 -6.25 -0.12
N VAL A 79 11.47 -5.58 -0.50
CA VAL A 79 12.32 -4.72 0.34
C VAL A 79 11.72 -3.31 0.46
N PRO A 80 12.23 -2.45 1.38
CA PRO A 80 11.87 -1.04 1.42
C PRO A 80 12.12 -0.32 0.08
N ALA A 81 11.27 0.66 -0.25
CA ALA A 81 11.23 1.31 -1.58
C ALA A 81 12.61 1.80 -2.09
N HIS A 82 13.43 2.39 -1.22
CA HIS A 82 14.75 2.91 -1.58
C HIS A 82 15.80 1.81 -1.90
N MET A 83 15.50 0.54 -1.64
CA MET A 83 16.41 -0.59 -1.84
C MET A 83 16.14 -1.40 -3.11
N HIS A 84 14.99 -1.20 -3.77
CA HIS A 84 14.64 -1.96 -4.97
C HIS A 84 15.66 -1.82 -6.10
N MET A 85 16.31 -0.65 -6.22
CA MET A 85 17.30 -0.43 -7.26
C MET A 85 18.57 -1.29 -7.09
N ASN A 86 18.92 -1.70 -5.86
CA ASN A 86 20.02 -2.64 -5.64
C ASN A 86 19.69 -4.00 -6.27
N VAL A 87 18.46 -4.48 -6.03
CA VAL A 87 17.98 -5.74 -6.60
C VAL A 87 17.84 -5.63 -8.12
N ALA A 88 17.28 -4.52 -8.63
CA ALA A 88 17.10 -4.31 -10.06
C ALA A 88 18.42 -4.33 -10.85
N LYS A 89 19.44 -3.65 -10.36
CA LYS A 89 20.78 -3.64 -10.98
C LYS A 89 21.43 -5.03 -11.01
N ALA A 90 21.29 -5.78 -9.91
CA ALA A 90 21.80 -7.16 -9.85
C ALA A 90 21.03 -8.08 -10.82
N CYS A 91 19.69 -7.99 -10.87
CA CYS A 91 18.85 -8.74 -11.80
C CYS A 91 19.20 -8.40 -13.26
N LEU A 92 19.35 -7.13 -13.58
CA LEU A 92 19.73 -6.70 -14.94
C LEU A 92 21.10 -7.26 -15.33
N LYS A 93 22.09 -7.18 -14.43
CA LYS A 93 23.43 -7.73 -14.67
C LYS A 93 23.40 -9.23 -14.95
N LEU A 94 22.64 -9.98 -14.16
CA LEU A 94 22.55 -11.45 -14.21
C LEU A 94 21.49 -11.96 -15.21
N SER A 95 20.76 -11.08 -15.88
CA SER A 95 19.68 -11.41 -16.82
C SER A 95 18.53 -12.19 -16.20
N ILE A 96 18.02 -11.67 -15.06
CA ILE A 96 16.95 -12.25 -14.24
C ILE A 96 15.71 -11.38 -14.37
N HIS A 97 14.50 -11.98 -14.47
CA HIS A 97 13.24 -11.27 -14.36
C HIS A 97 13.05 -10.71 -12.95
N LEU A 98 12.47 -9.52 -12.82
CA LEU A 98 12.21 -8.86 -11.53
C LEU A 98 10.74 -8.49 -11.38
N LEU A 99 10.13 -8.86 -10.23
CA LEU A 99 8.79 -8.48 -9.88
C LEU A 99 8.75 -7.79 -8.51
N THR A 100 7.91 -6.77 -8.38
CA THR A 100 7.69 -6.07 -7.10
C THR A 100 6.28 -5.47 -7.01
N ALA A 101 5.76 -5.37 -5.78
CA ALA A 101 4.52 -4.68 -5.47
C ALA A 101 4.69 -3.15 -5.31
N SER A 102 5.91 -2.65 -5.35
CA SER A 102 6.20 -1.24 -5.08
C SER A 102 5.99 -0.35 -6.29
N TYR A 103 5.74 0.93 -6.02
CA TYR A 103 5.60 1.96 -7.05
C TYR A 103 6.80 2.05 -7.99
N LEU A 104 6.52 2.23 -9.26
CA LEU A 104 7.52 2.40 -10.31
C LEU A 104 8.24 3.75 -10.16
N SER A 105 9.53 3.72 -9.84
CA SER A 105 10.37 4.91 -9.74
C SER A 105 10.90 5.36 -11.11
N ASP A 106 11.28 6.64 -11.22
CA ASP A 106 11.89 7.15 -12.45
C ASP A 106 13.25 6.49 -12.73
N GLU A 107 14.02 6.10 -11.69
CA GLU A 107 15.26 5.34 -11.84
C GLU A 107 14.99 3.95 -12.44
N MET A 108 13.94 3.27 -11.99
CA MET A 108 13.54 1.96 -12.53
C MET A 108 13.09 2.08 -13.99
N LYS A 109 12.30 3.12 -14.33
CA LYS A 109 11.93 3.43 -15.71
C LYS A 109 13.16 3.63 -16.61
N GLY A 110 14.21 4.25 -16.08
CA GLY A 110 15.47 4.45 -16.80
C GLY A 110 16.16 3.17 -17.28
N LEU A 111 15.84 2.02 -16.68
CA LEU A 111 16.38 0.71 -17.09
C LEU A 111 15.64 0.07 -18.28
N ASP A 112 14.52 0.62 -18.73
CA ASP A 112 13.61 -0.01 -19.70
C ASP A 112 14.31 -0.49 -20.98
N GLN A 113 15.18 0.31 -21.56
CA GLN A 113 15.89 -0.04 -22.80
C GLN A 113 16.84 -1.23 -22.60
N GLU A 114 17.56 -1.28 -21.48
CA GLU A 114 18.45 -2.38 -21.16
C GLU A 114 17.69 -3.66 -20.82
N VAL A 115 16.57 -3.54 -20.10
CA VAL A 115 15.67 -4.65 -19.78
C VAL A 115 15.09 -5.25 -21.06
N LYS A 116 14.63 -4.42 -22.00
CA LYS A 116 14.15 -4.85 -23.33
C LYS A 116 15.25 -5.54 -24.16
N ALA A 117 16.46 -4.98 -24.18
CA ALA A 117 17.59 -5.52 -24.93
C ALA A 117 17.97 -6.94 -24.46
N LYS A 118 17.72 -7.25 -23.18
CA LYS A 118 17.96 -8.58 -22.60
C LYS A 118 16.72 -9.49 -22.61
N ASN A 119 15.61 -9.05 -23.21
CA ASN A 119 14.34 -9.78 -23.24
C ASN A 119 13.83 -10.11 -21.83
N LEU A 120 13.99 -9.21 -20.87
CA LEU A 120 13.56 -9.37 -19.49
C LEU A 120 12.24 -8.66 -19.22
N VAL A 121 11.57 -9.09 -18.15
CA VAL A 121 10.38 -8.46 -17.59
C VAL A 121 10.74 -7.91 -16.21
N PHE A 122 10.59 -6.59 -16.02
CA PHE A 122 10.66 -5.91 -14.73
C PHE A 122 9.27 -5.37 -14.41
N LEU A 123 8.45 -6.19 -13.74
CA LEU A 123 7.08 -5.85 -13.37
C LEU A 123 7.05 -5.13 -12.03
N ASN A 124 6.55 -3.90 -12.03
CA ASN A 124 6.35 -3.07 -10.85
C ASN A 124 4.86 -2.90 -10.57
N GLU A 125 4.52 -2.39 -9.41
CA GLU A 125 3.13 -2.06 -9.03
C GLU A 125 2.19 -3.29 -9.13
N CYS A 126 2.68 -4.48 -8.79
CA CYS A 126 1.92 -5.72 -8.86
C CYS A 126 1.50 -6.22 -7.46
N GLY A 127 0.81 -5.36 -6.72
CA GLY A 127 0.26 -5.65 -5.39
C GLY A 127 -1.22 -5.31 -5.31
N LEU A 128 -1.60 -4.50 -4.30
CA LEU A 128 -2.98 -4.04 -4.08
C LEU A 128 -3.22 -2.62 -4.60
N ASP A 129 -2.57 -1.64 -3.98
CA ASP A 129 -2.50 -0.22 -4.33
C ASP A 129 -1.06 0.25 -4.02
N PRO A 130 -0.20 0.10 -5.05
CA PRO A 130 -0.51 -0.18 -6.46
C PRO A 130 -0.62 -1.69 -6.80
N GLY A 131 -1.52 -2.03 -7.72
CA GLY A 131 -1.65 -3.37 -8.29
C GLY A 131 -3.06 -3.77 -8.70
N ILE A 132 -3.84 -4.35 -7.81
CA ILE A 132 -5.25 -4.72 -8.11
C ILE A 132 -6.03 -3.47 -8.54
N ASP A 133 -5.76 -2.31 -7.97
CA ASP A 133 -6.36 -1.03 -8.34
C ASP A 133 -6.13 -0.67 -9.82
N HIS A 134 -4.93 -0.94 -10.34
CA HIS A 134 -4.62 -0.76 -11.76
C HIS A 134 -5.33 -1.80 -12.63
N MET A 135 -5.22 -3.06 -12.22
CA MET A 135 -5.75 -4.19 -12.97
C MET A 135 -7.27 -4.11 -13.12
N SER A 136 -7.99 -3.88 -12.02
CA SER A 136 -9.45 -3.73 -12.02
C SER A 136 -9.90 -2.46 -12.76
N ALA A 137 -9.19 -1.34 -12.58
CA ALA A 137 -9.44 -0.13 -13.34
C ALA A 137 -9.30 -0.36 -14.84
N MET A 138 -8.19 -0.96 -15.29
CA MET A 138 -7.96 -1.19 -16.71
C MET A 138 -8.94 -2.18 -17.31
N ARG A 139 -9.29 -3.27 -16.59
CA ARG A 139 -10.35 -4.19 -17.04
C ARG A 139 -11.66 -3.45 -17.30
N LEU A 140 -12.04 -2.54 -16.40
CA LEU A 140 -13.27 -1.74 -16.52
C LEU A 140 -13.17 -0.71 -17.65
N LEU A 141 -12.07 0.06 -17.72
CA LEU A 141 -11.86 1.08 -18.75
C LEU A 141 -11.78 0.48 -20.15
N ASP A 142 -11.07 -0.64 -20.32
CA ASP A 142 -10.96 -1.31 -21.61
C ASP A 142 -12.29 -1.92 -22.06
N GLY A 143 -13.09 -2.51 -21.16
CA GLY A 143 -14.43 -2.97 -21.46
C GLY A 143 -15.35 -1.84 -21.95
N ILE A 144 -15.34 -0.68 -21.30
CA ILE A 144 -16.11 0.49 -21.72
C ILE A 144 -15.65 0.98 -23.12
N ARG A 145 -14.35 0.99 -23.40
CA ARG A 145 -13.79 1.38 -24.70
C ARG A 145 -14.12 0.39 -25.80
N GLU A 146 -14.03 -0.92 -25.54
CA GLU A 146 -14.41 -1.98 -26.47
C GLU A 146 -15.88 -1.82 -26.89
N ASP A 147 -16.74 -1.33 -25.99
CA ASP A 147 -18.15 -1.02 -26.27
C ASP A 147 -18.37 0.36 -26.93
N GLY A 148 -17.31 1.10 -27.25
CA GLY A 148 -17.36 2.41 -27.89
C GLY A 148 -17.62 3.58 -26.93
N GLY A 149 -17.37 3.43 -25.66
CA GLY A 149 -17.47 4.48 -24.64
C GLY A 149 -16.23 5.40 -24.63
N ASP A 150 -16.46 6.70 -24.47
CA ASP A 150 -15.44 7.74 -24.33
C ASP A 150 -15.39 8.20 -22.86
N ILE A 151 -14.31 7.85 -22.15
CA ILE A 151 -14.15 8.07 -20.72
C ILE A 151 -14.06 9.57 -20.39
N ARG A 152 -14.88 10.02 -19.46
CA ARG A 152 -14.98 11.41 -19.01
C ARG A 152 -14.57 11.61 -17.55
N LEU A 153 -14.72 10.58 -16.73
CA LEU A 153 -14.44 10.62 -15.30
C LEU A 153 -13.85 9.28 -14.86
N PHE A 154 -12.79 9.35 -14.08
CA PHE A 154 -12.23 8.20 -13.38
C PHE A 154 -11.85 8.58 -11.95
N GLU A 155 -12.45 7.89 -10.98
CA GLU A 155 -12.07 7.95 -9.58
C GLU A 155 -11.77 6.56 -9.06
N SER A 156 -10.73 6.45 -8.21
CA SER A 156 -10.30 5.19 -7.62
C SER A 156 -9.86 5.39 -6.18
N PHE A 157 -10.46 4.66 -5.26
CA PHE A 157 -10.15 4.74 -3.84
C PHE A 157 -9.91 3.36 -3.26
N THR A 158 -8.87 3.22 -2.43
CA THR A 158 -8.54 1.97 -1.74
C THR A 158 -8.30 2.20 -0.26
N GLY A 159 -8.83 1.33 0.60
CA GLY A 159 -8.61 1.39 2.04
C GLY A 159 -8.21 0.04 2.63
N GLY A 160 -7.07 0.00 3.33
CA GLY A 160 -6.78 -1.05 4.29
C GLY A 160 -7.35 -0.63 5.64
N LEU A 161 -8.29 -1.40 6.15
CA LEU A 161 -9.17 -1.07 7.27
C LEU A 161 -9.20 -2.21 8.28
N LEU A 162 -9.81 -1.96 9.43
CA LEU A 162 -10.22 -3.01 10.34
C LEU A 162 -11.62 -3.48 9.93
N SER A 163 -11.86 -4.79 9.97
CA SER A 163 -13.20 -5.35 9.78
C SER A 163 -14.14 -4.83 10.87
N PRO A 164 -15.43 -4.57 10.57
CA PRO A 164 -16.38 -4.05 11.55
C PRO A 164 -16.46 -4.86 12.85
N GLU A 165 -16.36 -6.18 12.76
CA GLU A 165 -16.39 -7.06 13.93
C GLU A 165 -15.15 -6.96 14.82
N SER A 166 -14.02 -6.48 14.28
CA SER A 166 -12.75 -6.30 14.97
C SER A 166 -12.50 -4.86 15.45
N GLU A 167 -13.42 -3.94 15.16
CA GLU A 167 -13.29 -2.52 15.58
C GLU A 167 -13.36 -2.37 17.11
N GLY A 168 -14.22 -3.14 17.79
CA GLY A 168 -14.38 -3.12 19.26
C GLY A 168 -14.61 -1.71 19.80
N ASP A 169 -13.85 -1.35 20.83
CA ASP A 169 -13.84 -0.03 21.46
C ASP A 169 -12.80 0.94 20.85
N ASN A 170 -12.15 0.55 19.76
CA ASN A 170 -11.15 1.38 19.08
C ASN A 170 -11.81 2.58 18.36
N PRO A 171 -11.72 3.81 18.88
CA PRO A 171 -12.40 4.96 18.30
C PRO A 171 -11.82 5.40 16.96
N TRP A 172 -10.61 4.95 16.62
CA TRP A 172 -10.00 5.17 15.31
C TRP A 172 -10.52 4.21 14.24
N ARG A 173 -11.08 3.06 14.65
CA ARG A 173 -11.53 1.98 13.77
C ARG A 173 -10.45 1.57 12.77
N TYR A 174 -9.20 1.57 13.26
CA TYR A 174 -7.99 1.36 12.47
C TYR A 174 -6.92 0.63 13.27
N LYS A 175 -6.23 -0.31 12.63
CA LYS A 175 -5.00 -0.94 13.09
C LYS A 175 -4.01 -1.08 11.94
N PHE A 176 -2.74 -1.28 12.26
CA PHE A 176 -1.70 -1.51 11.26
C PHE A 176 -1.83 -2.91 10.64
N THR A 177 -2.16 -2.97 9.36
CA THR A 177 -2.26 -4.21 8.58
C THR A 177 -1.04 -4.42 7.68
N TRP A 178 -0.22 -3.39 7.53
CA TRP A 178 1.01 -3.37 6.74
C TRP A 178 2.08 -2.51 7.44
N ASN A 179 3.07 -1.99 6.70
CA ASN A 179 4.19 -1.27 7.28
C ASN A 179 3.76 -0.01 8.06
N PRO A 180 3.87 0.01 9.42
CA PRO A 180 3.46 1.14 10.24
C PRO A 180 4.17 2.45 9.88
N ARG A 181 5.46 2.37 9.52
CA ARG A 181 6.23 3.54 9.12
C ARG A 181 5.61 4.28 7.94
N ASN A 182 5.19 3.55 6.91
CA ASN A 182 4.57 4.13 5.73
C ASN A 182 3.22 4.80 6.06
N VAL A 183 2.49 4.28 7.05
CA VAL A 183 1.24 4.91 7.52
C VAL A 183 1.54 6.23 8.23
N VAL A 184 2.55 6.25 9.12
CA VAL A 184 2.93 7.48 9.84
C VAL A 184 3.45 8.55 8.87
N LEU A 185 4.19 8.15 7.86
CA LEU A 185 4.72 9.06 6.84
C LEU A 185 3.72 9.36 5.70
N ALA A 186 2.50 8.84 5.76
CA ALA A 186 1.47 9.18 4.79
C ALA A 186 1.17 10.69 4.84
N GLY A 187 1.23 11.36 3.71
CA GLY A 187 1.15 12.81 3.63
C GLY A 187 2.51 13.53 3.71
N GLN A 188 3.60 12.83 3.95
CA GLN A 188 4.95 13.34 3.70
C GLN A 188 5.29 13.23 2.20
N GLY A 189 6.11 14.14 1.70
CA GLY A 189 6.52 14.16 0.29
C GLY A 189 5.94 15.33 -0.49
N GLY A 190 5.74 15.16 -1.79
CA GLY A 190 5.25 16.23 -2.67
C GLY A 190 3.76 16.53 -2.52
N ALA A 191 3.32 17.63 -3.16
CA ALA A 191 1.89 17.95 -3.21
C ALA A 191 1.10 16.85 -3.93
N VAL A 192 -0.08 16.55 -3.41
CA VAL A 192 -1.06 15.71 -4.11
C VAL A 192 -1.60 16.48 -5.31
N LYS A 193 -1.73 15.79 -6.46
CA LYS A 193 -2.19 16.38 -7.71
C LYS A 193 -3.24 15.49 -8.36
N PHE A 194 -4.33 16.11 -8.82
CA PHE A 194 -5.40 15.43 -9.56
C PHE A 194 -6.16 16.42 -10.47
N ILE A 195 -7.03 15.90 -11.32
CA ILE A 195 -7.95 16.69 -12.15
C ILE A 195 -9.37 16.45 -11.63
N GLN A 196 -10.14 17.52 -11.56
CA GLN A 196 -11.53 17.50 -11.16
C GLN A 196 -12.31 18.51 -11.97
N GLU A 197 -13.30 18.06 -12.75
CA GLU A 197 -14.09 18.89 -13.66
C GLU A 197 -13.24 19.78 -14.58
N GLY A 198 -12.22 19.20 -15.19
CA GLY A 198 -11.30 19.88 -16.10
C GLY A 198 -10.29 20.82 -15.42
N LYS A 199 -10.26 20.88 -14.09
CA LYS A 199 -9.36 21.75 -13.33
C LYS A 199 -8.32 20.97 -12.56
N TYR A 200 -7.06 21.36 -12.69
CA TYR A 200 -5.99 20.82 -11.85
C TYR A 200 -6.16 21.24 -10.40
N LYS A 201 -6.07 20.30 -9.50
CA LYS A 201 -6.13 20.49 -8.06
C LYS A 201 -4.80 20.08 -7.42
N TYR A 202 -4.40 20.86 -6.42
CA TYR A 202 -3.18 20.65 -5.67
C TYR A 202 -3.47 20.71 -4.18
N ILE A 203 -3.01 19.71 -3.43
CA ILE A 203 -3.13 19.71 -1.97
C ILE A 203 -1.73 19.60 -1.38
N PRO A 204 -1.25 20.63 -0.66
CA PRO A 204 0.02 20.54 0.07
C PRO A 204 0.00 19.40 1.10
N PRO A 205 1.12 18.74 1.41
CA PRO A 205 1.16 17.58 2.30
C PRO A 205 0.46 17.81 3.64
N HIS A 206 0.70 18.94 4.29
CA HIS A 206 0.10 19.31 5.58
C HIS A 206 -1.41 19.59 5.54
N MET A 207 -2.02 19.59 4.35
CA MET A 207 -3.46 19.83 4.15
C MET A 207 -4.23 18.57 3.74
N VAL A 208 -3.55 17.47 3.46
CA VAL A 208 -4.18 16.24 2.93
C VAL A 208 -5.29 15.75 3.85
N PHE A 209 -5.04 15.69 5.16
CA PHE A 209 -6.02 15.20 6.14
C PHE A 209 -7.13 16.21 6.50
N ARG A 210 -7.07 17.43 5.97
CA ARG A 210 -8.13 18.45 6.11
C ARG A 210 -9.10 18.49 4.95
N ARG A 211 -8.74 17.86 3.84
CA ARG A 211 -9.54 17.82 2.62
C ARG A 211 -9.94 16.40 2.33
N THR A 212 -11.07 16.01 2.88
CA THR A 212 -11.69 14.70 2.68
C THR A 212 -12.98 14.83 1.90
N GLU A 213 -13.33 13.77 1.19
CA GLU A 213 -14.61 13.61 0.53
C GLU A 213 -15.36 12.44 1.17
N LEU A 214 -16.68 12.53 1.24
CA LEU A 214 -17.49 11.44 1.75
C LEU A 214 -17.78 10.48 0.61
N ILE A 215 -17.20 9.28 0.68
CA ILE A 215 -17.38 8.21 -0.29
C ILE A 215 -18.34 7.17 0.32
N ASN A 216 -19.44 6.89 -0.37
CA ASN A 216 -20.35 5.81 0.01
C ASN A 216 -20.09 4.63 -0.91
N VAL A 217 -19.64 3.51 -0.34
CA VAL A 217 -19.41 2.26 -1.07
C VAL A 217 -20.54 1.30 -0.77
N SER A 218 -21.28 0.90 -1.80
CA SER A 218 -22.43 0.01 -1.65
C SER A 218 -22.02 -1.29 -0.95
N GLY A 219 -22.79 -1.70 0.04
CA GLY A 219 -22.49 -2.89 0.86
C GLY A 219 -21.45 -2.69 1.98
N TYR A 220 -20.62 -1.61 1.93
CA TYR A 220 -19.51 -1.40 2.87
C TYR A 220 -19.63 -0.13 3.71
N GLY A 221 -20.56 0.77 3.34
CA GLY A 221 -20.90 1.97 4.10
C GLY A 221 -20.11 3.21 3.68
N LYS A 222 -20.01 4.17 4.63
CA LYS A 222 -19.42 5.49 4.36
C LYS A 222 -17.97 5.54 4.80
N PHE A 223 -17.14 6.24 4.00
CA PHE A 223 -15.73 6.43 4.23
C PHE A 223 -15.33 7.90 4.01
N GLU A 224 -14.22 8.31 4.60
CA GLU A 224 -13.48 9.50 4.22
C GLU A 224 -12.50 9.13 3.11
N GLY A 225 -12.68 9.71 1.92
CA GLY A 225 -11.73 9.65 0.82
C GLY A 225 -10.68 10.74 0.98
N LEU A 226 -9.42 10.34 0.98
CA LEU A 226 -8.25 11.20 1.08
C LEU A 226 -7.49 11.14 -0.25
N ALA A 227 -7.20 12.28 -0.86
CA ALA A 227 -6.40 12.31 -2.07
C ALA A 227 -5.01 11.69 -1.84
N ASN A 228 -4.57 10.80 -2.74
CA ASN A 228 -3.32 10.06 -2.59
C ASN A 228 -2.33 10.43 -3.69
N ARG A 229 -1.16 10.97 -3.30
CA ARG A 229 -0.01 11.24 -4.17
C ARG A 229 -0.36 12.03 -5.45
N ASP A 230 0.31 11.73 -6.55
CA ASP A 230 0.14 12.36 -7.87
C ASP A 230 -0.67 11.44 -8.79
N SER A 231 -1.99 11.68 -8.89
CA SER A 231 -2.87 10.94 -9.78
C SER A 231 -2.55 11.17 -11.26
N LEU A 232 -1.91 12.31 -11.59
CA LEU A 232 -1.60 12.68 -12.97
C LEU A 232 -0.56 11.76 -13.63
N LYS A 233 0.25 11.06 -12.83
CA LYS A 233 1.22 10.08 -13.33
C LYS A 233 0.56 8.91 -14.08
N TYR A 234 -0.71 8.64 -13.82
CA TYR A 234 -1.46 7.56 -14.44
C TYR A 234 -2.28 7.99 -15.66
N LYS A 235 -2.25 9.29 -16.00
CA LYS A 235 -3.01 9.85 -17.11
C LYS A 235 -2.66 9.17 -18.43
N GLU A 236 -1.38 9.09 -18.75
CA GLU A 236 -0.87 8.41 -19.94
C GLU A 236 -1.03 6.88 -19.82
N ALA A 237 -0.68 6.31 -18.67
CA ALA A 237 -0.71 4.86 -18.46
C ALA A 237 -2.12 4.26 -18.61
N TYR A 238 -3.16 5.01 -18.21
CA TYR A 238 -4.56 4.61 -18.35
C TYR A 238 -5.22 5.12 -19.63
N GLN A 239 -4.46 5.82 -20.51
CA GLN A 239 -4.99 6.45 -21.75
C GLN A 239 -6.17 7.39 -21.43
N LEU A 240 -5.97 8.29 -20.48
CA LEU A 240 -6.96 9.26 -19.98
C LEU A 240 -6.51 10.70 -20.24
N GLU A 241 -5.90 10.99 -21.42
CA GLU A 241 -5.31 12.28 -21.73
C GLU A 241 -6.35 13.42 -21.70
N ASP A 242 -7.59 13.15 -22.14
CA ASP A 242 -8.66 14.13 -22.26
C ASP A 242 -9.73 14.01 -21.17
N VAL A 243 -9.47 13.24 -20.12
CA VAL A 243 -10.43 13.03 -19.02
C VAL A 243 -10.69 14.30 -18.22
N GLY A 244 -11.96 14.58 -17.92
CA GLY A 244 -12.36 15.72 -17.09
C GLY A 244 -12.06 15.53 -15.60
N THR A 245 -12.11 14.31 -15.12
CA THR A 245 -11.78 13.97 -13.72
C THR A 245 -10.88 12.74 -13.66
N LEU A 246 -9.74 12.88 -13.01
CA LEU A 246 -8.81 11.80 -12.69
C LEU A 246 -8.37 11.94 -11.24
N TYR A 247 -8.92 11.11 -10.36
CA TYR A 247 -8.73 11.23 -8.94
C TYR A 247 -8.49 9.87 -8.28
N ARG A 248 -7.34 9.71 -7.62
CA ARG A 248 -7.02 8.51 -6.83
C ARG A 248 -6.86 8.89 -5.37
N GLY A 249 -7.35 8.04 -4.49
CA GLY A 249 -7.39 8.33 -3.07
C GLY A 249 -7.33 7.11 -2.17
N THR A 250 -7.29 7.38 -0.88
CA THR A 250 -7.27 6.38 0.18
C THR A 250 -8.54 6.48 1.02
N LEU A 251 -9.17 5.36 1.33
CA LEU A 251 -10.33 5.29 2.21
C LEU A 251 -9.92 5.14 3.68
N ARG A 252 -10.63 5.88 4.54
CA ARG A 252 -10.57 5.72 6.00
C ARG A 252 -11.97 5.78 6.60
N ARG A 253 -12.15 5.24 7.80
CA ARG A 253 -13.42 5.40 8.53
C ARG A 253 -13.65 6.87 8.89
N PRO A 254 -14.91 7.36 8.90
CA PRO A 254 -15.22 8.74 9.23
C PRO A 254 -14.66 9.18 10.58
N GLY A 255 -14.06 10.38 10.62
CA GLY A 255 -13.40 10.95 11.81
C GLY A 255 -11.92 10.59 11.96
N PHE A 256 -11.37 9.69 11.13
CA PHE A 256 -9.95 9.36 11.14
C PHE A 256 -9.09 10.56 10.73
N ALA A 257 -9.39 11.16 9.59
CA ALA A 257 -8.57 12.21 9.00
C ALA A 257 -8.42 13.43 9.90
N ARG A 258 -9.51 13.90 10.50
CA ARG A 258 -9.48 15.06 11.41
C ARG A 258 -8.66 14.80 12.67
N ALA A 259 -8.72 13.59 13.21
CA ALA A 259 -7.90 13.23 14.37
C ALA A 259 -6.42 13.07 13.98
N TRP A 260 -6.14 12.47 12.81
CA TRP A 260 -4.76 12.35 12.29
C TRP A 260 -4.12 13.70 11.98
N ASP A 261 -4.88 14.67 11.50
CA ASP A 261 -4.42 16.04 11.27
C ASP A 261 -3.83 16.69 12.53
N SER A 262 -4.23 16.22 13.71
CA SER A 262 -3.64 16.67 14.98
C SER A 262 -2.15 16.31 15.09
N PHE A 263 -1.77 15.09 14.71
CA PHE A 263 -0.37 14.67 14.69
C PHE A 263 0.44 15.42 13.64
N VAL A 264 -0.18 15.68 12.47
CA VAL A 264 0.46 16.48 11.40
C VAL A 264 0.70 17.92 11.88
N LYS A 265 -0.30 18.56 12.48
CA LYS A 265 -0.19 19.93 13.04
C LYS A 265 0.86 20.05 14.13
N LEU A 266 1.01 19.04 14.98
CA LEU A 266 2.02 18.99 16.02
C LEU A 266 3.43 18.76 15.46
N GLY A 267 3.58 18.27 14.21
CA GLY A 267 4.87 17.87 13.67
C GLY A 267 5.31 16.46 14.08
N MET A 268 4.44 15.68 14.73
CA MET A 268 4.76 14.34 15.20
C MET A 268 4.98 13.33 14.05
N THR A 269 4.56 13.66 12.83
CA THR A 269 4.77 12.84 11.63
C THR A 269 6.06 13.18 10.88
N ASP A 270 6.87 14.12 11.39
CA ASP A 270 8.12 14.55 10.76
C ASP A 270 9.23 13.52 10.95
N ASP A 271 9.97 13.25 9.88
CA ASP A 271 11.10 12.31 9.86
C ASP A 271 12.44 12.98 9.51
N SER A 272 12.46 14.31 9.43
CA SER A 272 13.61 15.06 8.94
C SER A 272 14.67 15.38 10.00
N TYR A 273 14.34 15.22 11.29
CA TYR A 273 15.26 15.50 12.40
C TYR A 273 15.13 14.47 13.53
N VAL A 274 16.13 14.40 14.38
CA VAL A 274 16.25 13.46 15.50
C VAL A 274 16.05 14.18 16.81
N ILE A 275 15.26 13.59 17.72
CA ILE A 275 15.12 13.99 19.12
C ILE A 275 16.11 13.16 19.93
N GLU A 276 16.96 13.82 20.69
CA GLU A 276 17.93 13.23 21.61
C GLU A 276 17.29 12.97 22.98
N GLY A 277 17.77 11.97 23.72
CA GLY A 277 17.31 11.66 25.08
C GLY A 277 15.86 11.19 25.14
N THR A 278 15.36 10.53 24.09
CA THR A 278 13.96 10.06 24.06
C THR A 278 13.65 9.03 25.15
N ASN A 279 14.63 8.22 25.58
CA ASN A 279 14.49 7.25 26.67
C ASN A 279 14.22 7.91 28.05
N ASP A 280 14.51 9.17 28.22
CA ASP A 280 14.21 9.92 29.45
C ASP A 280 12.78 10.47 29.44
N LEU A 281 12.17 10.61 28.26
CA LEU A 281 10.85 11.18 28.06
C LEU A 281 9.74 10.13 28.24
N THR A 282 8.69 10.54 28.97
CA THR A 282 7.38 9.88 28.88
C THR A 282 6.67 10.27 27.57
N PHE A 283 5.65 9.51 27.15
CA PHE A 283 4.85 9.90 25.97
C PHE A 283 4.16 11.25 26.16
N ARG A 284 3.77 11.56 27.40
CA ARG A 284 3.24 12.86 27.81
C ARG A 284 4.27 13.98 27.61
N GLU A 285 5.49 13.78 28.08
CA GLU A 285 6.58 14.75 27.92
C GLU A 285 6.99 14.92 26.46
N TYR A 286 7.07 13.83 25.70
CA TYR A 286 7.27 13.88 24.27
C TYR A 286 6.18 14.71 23.57
N THR A 287 4.89 14.48 23.89
CA THR A 287 3.78 15.28 23.33
C THR A 287 3.94 16.76 23.69
N ASN A 288 4.43 17.05 24.90
CA ASN A 288 4.65 18.42 25.37
C ASN A 288 5.78 19.14 24.63
N LEU A 289 6.73 18.45 24.01
CA LEU A 289 7.81 19.08 23.23
C LEU A 289 7.30 19.94 22.08
N PHE A 290 6.13 19.60 21.53
CA PHE A 290 5.52 20.29 20.39
C PHE A 290 4.58 21.44 20.80
N LEU A 291 4.43 21.71 22.10
CA LEU A 291 3.48 22.67 22.63
C LEU A 291 4.21 23.86 23.26
N ALA A 292 3.55 25.01 23.26
CA ALA A 292 4.10 26.19 23.89
C ALA A 292 4.35 25.96 25.39
N TYR A 293 5.42 26.58 25.93
CA TYR A 293 5.76 26.48 27.33
C TYR A 293 4.67 27.13 28.19
N ASN A 294 4.09 26.36 29.06
CA ASN A 294 3.20 26.84 30.14
C ASN A 294 3.29 25.84 31.31
N PRO A 295 3.89 26.24 32.46
CA PRO A 295 4.07 25.33 33.60
C PRO A 295 2.81 25.10 34.42
N LYS A 296 1.73 25.87 34.18
CA LYS A 296 0.48 25.80 34.95
C LYS A 296 -0.56 24.90 34.31
N ASP A 297 -0.55 24.75 32.98
CA ASP A 297 -1.54 24.00 32.26
C ASP A 297 -1.07 22.55 32.01
N SER A 298 -2.00 21.62 32.09
CA SER A 298 -1.73 20.21 31.67
C SER A 298 -1.43 20.12 30.17
N VAL A 299 -0.77 19.05 29.77
CA VAL A 299 -0.43 18.81 28.35
C VAL A 299 -1.70 18.72 27.50
N GLU A 300 -2.75 18.08 28.02
CA GLU A 300 -4.06 17.98 27.37
C GLU A 300 -4.70 19.35 27.14
N LEU A 301 -4.61 20.24 28.15
CA LEU A 301 -5.18 21.59 28.05
C LEU A 301 -4.42 22.42 27.02
N LYS A 302 -3.09 22.37 27.04
CA LYS A 302 -2.23 23.06 26.07
C LYS A 302 -2.52 22.58 24.64
N LEU A 303 -2.63 21.25 24.46
CA LEU A 303 -2.93 20.66 23.16
C LEU A 303 -4.32 21.07 22.66
N LYS A 304 -5.34 21.06 23.52
CA LYS A 304 -6.67 21.54 23.20
C LYS A 304 -6.65 22.97 22.65
N TYR A 305 -5.94 23.89 23.34
CA TYR A 305 -5.82 25.28 22.89
C TYR A 305 -5.03 25.38 21.58
N TYR A 306 -3.92 24.66 21.46
CA TYR A 306 -3.11 24.65 20.25
C TYR A 306 -3.91 24.17 19.01
N LEU A 307 -4.68 23.11 19.16
CA LEU A 307 -5.49 22.55 18.09
C LEU A 307 -6.84 23.27 17.90
N ASN A 308 -7.23 24.14 18.85
CA ASN A 308 -8.53 24.79 18.88
C ASN A 308 -9.71 23.81 18.82
N ILE A 309 -9.70 22.80 19.69
CA ILE A 309 -10.73 21.76 19.78
C ILE A 309 -11.34 21.71 21.18
N PRO A 310 -12.63 21.32 21.33
CA PRO A 310 -13.23 21.04 22.64
C PRO A 310 -12.55 19.87 23.34
N GLN A 311 -12.53 19.90 24.68
CA GLN A 311 -11.89 18.85 25.49
C GLN A 311 -12.64 17.50 25.40
N ASP A 312 -13.93 17.54 25.23
CA ASP A 312 -14.85 16.42 25.06
C ASP A 312 -15.07 16.04 23.58
N SER A 313 -14.23 16.55 22.69
CA SER A 313 -14.32 16.23 21.26
C SER A 313 -13.94 14.79 20.97
N ASP A 314 -14.50 14.23 19.91
CA ASP A 314 -14.12 12.94 19.34
C ASP A 314 -12.62 12.86 19.03
N ILE A 315 -12.02 13.99 18.61
CA ILE A 315 -10.56 14.08 18.38
C ILE A 315 -9.80 13.84 19.68
N MET A 316 -10.16 14.53 20.77
CA MET A 316 -9.49 14.33 22.06
C MET A 316 -9.63 12.90 22.57
N SER A 317 -10.81 12.31 22.44
CA SER A 317 -11.05 10.91 22.80
C SER A 317 -10.12 9.94 22.04
N LYS A 318 -9.92 10.17 20.74
CA LYS A 318 -8.98 9.40 19.91
C LYS A 318 -7.53 9.59 20.35
N LEU A 319 -7.10 10.82 20.65
CA LEU A 319 -5.74 11.12 21.09
C LEU A 319 -5.44 10.52 22.48
N VAL A 320 -6.38 10.59 23.39
CA VAL A 320 -6.28 9.95 24.72
C VAL A 320 -6.18 8.44 24.58
N TRP A 321 -7.06 7.84 23.77
CA TRP A 321 -7.05 6.40 23.50
C TRP A 321 -5.75 5.92 22.85
N ALA A 322 -5.14 6.74 21.97
CA ALA A 322 -3.82 6.46 21.38
C ALA A 322 -2.68 6.42 22.42
N GLY A 323 -2.90 6.93 23.62
CA GLY A 323 -1.95 6.87 24.72
C GLY A 323 -0.86 7.93 24.71
N ILE A 324 -1.00 8.99 23.91
CA ILE A 324 0.04 10.06 23.80
C ILE A 324 0.23 10.87 25.10
N PHE A 325 -0.66 10.74 26.08
CA PHE A 325 -0.59 11.39 27.38
C PHE A 325 -0.18 10.44 28.50
N SER A 326 0.27 9.23 28.20
CA SER A 326 0.68 8.26 29.23
C SER A 326 2.08 8.52 29.75
N ASP A 327 2.38 7.93 30.92
CA ASP A 327 3.71 7.99 31.54
C ASP A 327 4.65 6.86 31.06
N ASN A 328 4.28 6.12 30.01
CA ASN A 328 5.16 5.18 29.37
C ASN A 328 6.35 5.87 28.73
N LYS A 329 7.51 5.22 28.73
CA LYS A 329 8.76 5.74 28.15
C LYS A 329 9.15 5.02 26.85
N PHE A 330 10.04 5.64 26.09
CA PHE A 330 10.64 5.02 24.92
C PHE A 330 11.83 4.13 25.30
N PRO A 331 12.05 3.01 24.60
CA PRO A 331 13.17 2.11 24.88
C PRO A 331 14.46 2.49 24.13
N PHE A 332 14.49 3.63 23.42
CA PHE A 332 15.61 4.08 22.60
C PHE A 332 16.00 5.52 22.97
N GLU A 333 17.30 5.79 22.88
CA GLU A 333 17.88 7.10 23.25
C GLU A 333 17.61 8.20 22.22
N LYS A 334 17.47 7.82 20.94
CA LYS A 334 17.31 8.74 19.83
C LYS A 334 16.22 8.25 18.88
N GLY A 335 15.40 9.18 18.40
CA GLY A 335 14.37 8.86 17.40
C GLY A 335 13.84 10.11 16.72
N THR A 336 13.38 9.98 15.46
CA THR A 336 12.66 11.09 14.82
C THR A 336 11.26 11.22 15.43
N PRO A 337 10.59 12.39 15.32
CA PRO A 337 9.18 12.52 15.74
C PRO A 337 8.30 11.37 15.20
N ALA A 338 8.43 11.05 13.93
CA ALA A 338 7.68 9.97 13.29
C ALA A 338 7.99 8.59 13.90
N GLN A 339 9.26 8.31 14.29
CA GLN A 339 9.61 7.06 14.97
C GLN A 339 8.98 6.95 16.36
N CYS A 340 8.98 8.05 17.10
CA CYS A 340 8.35 8.11 18.40
C CYS A 340 6.83 7.90 18.30
N LEU A 341 6.16 8.58 17.37
CA LEU A 341 4.73 8.41 17.14
C LEU A 341 4.41 6.96 16.70
N GLU A 342 5.18 6.39 15.77
CA GLU A 342 5.05 4.99 15.35
C GLU A 342 5.13 4.04 16.53
N PHE A 343 6.11 4.25 17.43
CA PHE A 343 6.27 3.42 18.61
C PHE A 343 5.06 3.50 19.55
N ILE A 344 4.53 4.71 19.80
CA ILE A 344 3.31 4.90 20.60
C ILE A 344 2.13 4.16 19.96
N LEU A 345 1.89 4.37 18.68
CA LEU A 345 0.72 3.80 17.97
C LEU A 345 0.79 2.28 17.83
N LYS A 346 1.97 1.69 17.66
CA LYS A 346 2.13 0.23 17.60
C LYS A 346 1.59 -0.47 18.85
N ARG A 347 1.58 0.16 20.00
CA ARG A 347 1.06 -0.41 21.25
C ARG A 347 -0.45 -0.66 21.21
N VAL A 348 -1.18 0.18 20.49
CA VAL A 348 -2.65 0.13 20.42
C VAL A 348 -3.18 -0.25 19.04
N TRP A 349 -2.36 -0.14 18.00
CA TRP A 349 -2.75 -0.45 16.62
C TRP A 349 -2.14 -1.73 16.06
N SER A 350 -1.42 -2.52 16.87
CA SER A 350 -1.05 -3.87 16.45
C SER A 350 -2.28 -4.77 16.41
N LEU A 351 -2.34 -5.65 15.40
CA LEU A 351 -3.41 -6.63 15.32
C LEU A 351 -3.28 -7.65 16.46
N ASN A 352 -4.38 -7.94 17.16
CA ASN A 352 -4.49 -9.10 18.01
C ASN A 352 -4.62 -10.37 17.15
N GLN A 353 -4.43 -11.52 17.73
CA GLN A 353 -4.47 -12.80 17.01
C GLN A 353 -5.79 -13.02 16.24
N SER A 354 -6.91 -12.65 16.85
CA SER A 354 -8.25 -12.81 16.28
C SER A 354 -8.73 -11.65 15.43
N ASP A 355 -7.95 -10.54 15.35
CA ASP A 355 -8.38 -9.38 14.55
C ASP A 355 -8.39 -9.72 13.07
N LYS A 356 -9.45 -9.31 12.42
CA LYS A 356 -9.61 -9.35 10.98
C LYS A 356 -9.45 -7.94 10.40
N ASP A 357 -8.68 -7.84 9.36
CA ASP A 357 -8.62 -6.64 8.54
C ASP A 357 -9.55 -6.75 7.34
N MET A 358 -9.78 -5.64 6.67
CA MET A 358 -10.61 -5.57 5.49
C MET A 358 -9.99 -4.62 4.47
N ILE A 359 -10.00 -5.04 3.22
CA ILE A 359 -9.72 -4.15 2.08
C ILE A 359 -11.06 -3.71 1.48
N VAL A 360 -11.21 -2.42 1.24
CA VAL A 360 -12.29 -1.87 0.41
C VAL A 360 -11.66 -1.11 -0.73
N MET A 361 -12.05 -1.44 -1.95
CA MET A 361 -11.67 -0.74 -3.17
C MET A 361 -12.91 -0.27 -3.90
N PHE A 362 -12.83 0.92 -4.48
CA PHE A 362 -13.95 1.55 -5.16
C PHE A 362 -13.45 2.31 -6.39
N HIS A 363 -14.05 2.02 -7.54
CA HIS A 363 -13.88 2.79 -8.76
C HIS A 363 -15.21 3.42 -9.16
N LYS A 364 -15.13 4.64 -9.69
CA LYS A 364 -16.26 5.33 -10.29
C LYS A 364 -15.81 5.81 -11.67
N VAL A 365 -16.49 5.32 -12.68
CA VAL A 365 -16.16 5.63 -14.08
C VAL A 365 -17.39 6.22 -14.75
N GLY A 366 -17.22 7.40 -15.32
CA GLY A 366 -18.22 8.07 -16.15
C GLY A 366 -17.75 8.16 -17.60
N TRP A 367 -18.64 7.89 -18.56
CA TRP A 367 -18.33 7.95 -19.99
C TRP A 367 -19.49 8.45 -20.83
N SER A 368 -19.18 8.87 -22.05
CA SER A 368 -20.14 9.23 -23.08
C SER A 368 -20.22 8.09 -24.11
N GLN A 369 -21.42 7.66 -24.46
CA GLN A 369 -21.64 6.64 -25.49
C GLN A 369 -22.91 6.94 -26.26
N GLY A 370 -22.80 7.10 -27.58
CA GLY A 370 -23.96 7.44 -28.44
C GLY A 370 -24.64 8.76 -28.09
N GLY A 371 -23.93 9.70 -27.46
CA GLY A 371 -24.48 10.98 -26.99
C GLY A 371 -25.09 10.95 -25.59
N GLU A 372 -25.20 9.78 -24.96
CA GLU A 372 -25.66 9.60 -23.59
C GLU A 372 -24.49 9.57 -22.61
N LEU A 373 -24.68 10.11 -21.42
CA LEU A 373 -23.74 10.01 -20.31
C LEU A 373 -24.13 8.83 -19.41
N LYS A 374 -23.16 7.98 -19.13
CA LYS A 374 -23.29 6.77 -18.32
C LYS A 374 -22.28 6.77 -17.19
N MET A 375 -22.58 6.05 -16.13
CA MET A 375 -21.67 5.91 -14.98
C MET A 375 -21.81 4.54 -14.36
N VAL A 376 -20.67 3.96 -13.97
CA VAL A 376 -20.59 2.73 -13.20
C VAL A 376 -19.80 2.97 -11.91
N GLU A 377 -20.28 2.39 -10.83
CA GLU A 377 -19.55 2.20 -9.59
C GLU A 377 -19.16 0.73 -9.49
N SER A 378 -17.86 0.47 -9.36
CA SER A 378 -17.26 -0.85 -9.20
C SER A 378 -16.62 -0.94 -7.82
N SER A 379 -16.99 -1.92 -7.04
CA SER A 379 -16.51 -2.05 -5.66
C SER A 379 -16.09 -3.47 -5.32
N MET A 380 -15.07 -3.58 -4.49
CA MET A 380 -14.58 -4.81 -3.88
C MET A 380 -14.47 -4.60 -2.38
N GLY A 381 -14.95 -5.57 -1.60
CA GLY A 381 -14.64 -5.69 -0.18
C GLY A 381 -14.14 -7.10 0.08
N PHE A 382 -12.99 -7.20 0.74
CA PHE A 382 -12.36 -8.47 1.06
C PHE A 382 -11.90 -8.46 2.51
N GLU A 383 -12.34 -9.44 3.31
CA GLU A 383 -11.97 -9.57 4.72
C GLU A 383 -10.90 -10.64 4.93
N GLY A 384 -9.92 -10.34 5.80
CA GLY A 384 -8.96 -11.33 6.29
C GLY A 384 -9.61 -12.33 7.23
N MET A 385 -8.92 -13.41 7.49
CA MET A 385 -9.40 -14.44 8.42
C MET A 385 -8.96 -14.14 9.86
N ASP A 386 -7.73 -13.69 10.03
CA ASP A 386 -7.08 -13.37 11.30
C ASP A 386 -5.78 -12.57 11.05
N SER A 387 -5.00 -12.31 12.10
CA SER A 387 -3.72 -11.59 11.98
C SER A 387 -2.62 -12.34 11.21
N SER A 388 -2.79 -13.63 10.95
CA SER A 388 -1.85 -14.45 10.15
C SER A 388 -2.22 -14.47 8.67
N LYS A 389 -3.51 -14.49 8.36
CA LYS A 389 -4.09 -14.47 7.02
C LYS A 389 -4.89 -13.19 6.82
N THR A 390 -4.17 -12.07 6.78
CA THR A 390 -4.77 -10.74 6.62
C THR A 390 -5.22 -10.51 5.17
N ALA A 391 -6.31 -9.74 4.99
CA ALA A 391 -6.76 -9.27 3.69
C ALA A 391 -5.64 -8.53 2.95
N MET A 392 -4.89 -7.68 3.68
CA MET A 392 -3.74 -6.97 3.13
C MET A 392 -2.67 -7.92 2.57
N ALA A 393 -2.29 -8.97 3.31
CA ALA A 393 -1.28 -9.92 2.86
C ALA A 393 -1.75 -10.75 1.64
N ILE A 394 -3.03 -11.07 1.60
CA ILE A 394 -3.64 -11.81 0.48
C ILE A 394 -3.64 -10.92 -0.77
N THR A 395 -4.20 -9.72 -0.68
CA THR A 395 -4.38 -8.84 -1.84
C THR A 395 -3.08 -8.18 -2.34
N VAL A 396 -2.03 -8.09 -1.51
CA VAL A 396 -0.69 -7.66 -1.96
C VAL A 396 0.14 -8.82 -2.48
N GLY A 397 0.11 -9.97 -1.80
CA GLY A 397 1.01 -11.08 -2.09
C GLY A 397 0.59 -11.96 -3.25
N LEU A 398 -0.72 -12.24 -3.38
CA LEU A 398 -1.21 -13.15 -4.42
C LEU A 398 -1.05 -12.59 -5.85
N PRO A 399 -1.36 -11.31 -6.16
CA PRO A 399 -1.10 -10.79 -7.50
C PRO A 399 0.34 -11.00 -7.95
N LEU A 400 1.28 -10.72 -7.04
CA LEU A 400 2.70 -10.87 -7.30
C LEU A 400 3.10 -12.35 -7.48
N ALA A 401 2.52 -13.26 -6.70
CA ALA A 401 2.74 -14.69 -6.82
C ALA A 401 2.18 -15.26 -8.12
N ILE A 402 0.97 -14.85 -8.52
CA ILE A 402 0.35 -15.22 -9.79
C ILE A 402 1.18 -14.68 -10.96
N ALA A 403 1.59 -13.41 -10.92
CA ALA A 403 2.47 -12.83 -11.93
C ALA A 403 3.79 -13.60 -12.05
N THR A 404 4.37 -14.05 -10.92
CA THR A 404 5.57 -14.92 -10.92
C THR A 404 5.29 -16.24 -11.66
N LYS A 405 4.13 -16.86 -11.43
CA LYS A 405 3.72 -18.06 -12.16
C LYS A 405 3.62 -17.80 -13.65
N LEU A 406 2.99 -16.69 -14.07
CA LEU A 406 2.84 -16.34 -15.49
C LEU A 406 4.19 -16.20 -16.19
N VAL A 407 5.16 -15.53 -15.57
CA VAL A 407 6.53 -15.41 -16.08
C VAL A 407 7.21 -16.79 -16.23
N LEU A 408 7.10 -17.64 -15.21
CA LEU A 408 7.78 -18.93 -15.18
C LEU A 408 7.15 -19.97 -16.09
N THR A 409 5.84 -19.90 -16.34
CA THR A 409 5.14 -20.87 -17.22
C THR A 409 5.23 -20.54 -18.71
N GLY A 410 5.93 -19.45 -19.05
CA GLY A 410 6.23 -19.11 -20.45
C GLY A 410 5.07 -18.43 -21.17
N GLN A 411 4.18 -17.74 -20.45
CA GLN A 411 3.21 -16.85 -21.09
C GLN A 411 3.97 -15.79 -21.89
N THR A 412 3.50 -15.49 -23.10
CA THR A 412 4.12 -14.48 -23.95
C THR A 412 3.89 -13.10 -23.37
N LEU A 413 4.89 -12.60 -22.66
CA LEU A 413 4.90 -11.29 -22.04
C LEU A 413 5.85 -10.38 -22.80
N LYS A 414 5.46 -9.12 -23.00
CA LYS A 414 6.35 -8.15 -23.64
C LYS A 414 7.51 -7.85 -22.68
N PRO A 415 8.77 -7.79 -23.17
CA PRO A 415 9.89 -7.38 -22.34
C PRO A 415 9.84 -5.88 -22.01
N GLY A 416 10.47 -5.49 -20.91
CA GLY A 416 10.59 -4.10 -20.47
C GLY A 416 10.23 -3.89 -19.02
N VAL A 417 10.33 -2.64 -18.60
CA VAL A 417 9.86 -2.15 -17.30
C VAL A 417 8.37 -1.82 -17.41
N GLN A 418 7.52 -2.48 -16.63
CA GLN A 418 6.07 -2.46 -16.82
C GLN A 418 5.30 -2.34 -15.51
N MET A 419 4.03 -1.98 -15.66
CA MET A 419 2.96 -2.13 -14.65
C MET A 419 1.93 -3.14 -15.17
N PRO A 420 1.10 -3.77 -14.33
CA PRO A 420 0.13 -4.80 -14.74
C PRO A 420 -1.15 -4.19 -15.33
N ILE A 421 -1.01 -3.29 -16.32
CA ILE A 421 -2.09 -2.49 -16.91
C ILE A 421 -2.55 -2.99 -18.28
N THR A 422 -1.97 -4.06 -18.79
CA THR A 422 -2.38 -4.66 -20.07
C THR A 422 -3.17 -5.94 -19.84
N LYS A 423 -3.99 -6.32 -20.82
CA LYS A 423 -4.90 -7.48 -20.75
C LYS A 423 -4.17 -8.79 -20.48
N GLU A 424 -2.92 -8.91 -20.97
CA GLU A 424 -2.05 -10.07 -20.74
C GLU A 424 -1.64 -10.22 -19.26
N TRP A 425 -1.60 -9.08 -18.51
CA TRP A 425 -1.34 -9.08 -17.08
C TRP A 425 -2.63 -9.14 -16.28
N TYR A 426 -3.51 -8.12 -16.44
CA TYR A 426 -4.68 -8.00 -15.57
C TYR A 426 -5.68 -9.13 -15.73
N GLY A 427 -5.85 -9.66 -16.95
CA GLY A 427 -6.80 -10.74 -17.21
C GLY A 427 -6.52 -11.95 -16.32
N PRO A 428 -5.42 -12.70 -16.55
CA PRO A 428 -5.17 -13.92 -15.80
C PRO A 428 -4.96 -13.71 -14.30
N ILE A 429 -4.43 -12.54 -13.86
CA ILE A 429 -4.25 -12.27 -12.43
C ILE A 429 -5.60 -12.08 -11.75
N LEU A 430 -6.48 -11.24 -12.29
CA LEU A 430 -7.79 -11.00 -11.70
C LEU A 430 -8.69 -12.24 -11.78
N ASP A 431 -8.63 -13.00 -12.89
CA ASP A 431 -9.42 -14.21 -13.06
C ASP A 431 -9.06 -15.27 -12.01
N GLU A 432 -7.77 -15.47 -11.72
CA GLU A 432 -7.35 -16.41 -10.68
C GLU A 432 -7.66 -15.88 -9.27
N LEU A 433 -7.52 -14.56 -9.02
CA LEU A 433 -7.91 -13.95 -7.75
C LEU A 433 -9.42 -14.12 -7.48
N GLU A 434 -10.24 -13.98 -8.51
CA GLU A 434 -11.69 -14.18 -8.40
C GLU A 434 -12.05 -15.66 -8.20
N ALA A 435 -11.50 -16.57 -9.02
CA ALA A 435 -11.87 -17.99 -9.02
C ALA A 435 -11.39 -18.74 -7.78
N ASP A 436 -10.14 -18.48 -7.33
CA ASP A 436 -9.47 -19.29 -6.31
C ASP A 436 -9.44 -18.60 -4.93
N PHE A 437 -9.65 -17.28 -4.87
CA PHE A 437 -9.46 -16.50 -3.64
C PHE A 437 -10.62 -15.57 -3.30
N GLU A 438 -11.71 -15.59 -4.05
CA GLU A 438 -12.94 -14.80 -3.82
C GLU A 438 -12.70 -13.26 -3.80
N VAL A 439 -11.62 -12.79 -4.42
CA VAL A 439 -11.33 -11.36 -4.57
C VAL A 439 -12.09 -10.85 -5.79
N THR A 440 -13.34 -10.44 -5.57
CA THR A 440 -14.31 -10.12 -6.63
C THR A 440 -14.73 -8.67 -6.61
N PHE A 441 -15.01 -8.11 -7.79
CA PHE A 441 -15.61 -6.79 -7.95
C PHE A 441 -17.10 -6.92 -8.29
N SER A 442 -17.91 -6.00 -7.75
CA SER A 442 -19.31 -5.86 -8.06
C SER A 442 -19.56 -4.53 -8.74
N ASP A 443 -20.10 -4.57 -9.95
CA ASP A 443 -20.37 -3.41 -10.76
C ASP A 443 -21.85 -3.02 -10.70
N SER A 444 -22.12 -1.73 -10.54
CA SER A 444 -23.47 -1.16 -10.48
C SER A 444 -23.56 0.05 -11.38
N MET A 445 -24.48 0.02 -12.37
CA MET A 445 -24.81 1.21 -13.15
C MET A 445 -25.57 2.19 -12.28
N VAL A 446 -25.14 3.44 -12.31
CA VAL A 446 -25.74 4.54 -11.55
C VAL A 446 -26.00 5.75 -12.45
N ASP A 447 -26.86 6.67 -12.00
CA ASP A 447 -27.09 7.91 -12.72
C ASP A 447 -25.80 8.74 -12.80
N TYR A 448 -25.52 9.27 -13.99
CA TYR A 448 -24.40 10.17 -14.19
C TYR A 448 -24.66 11.51 -13.48
N LYS A 449 -23.92 11.78 -12.44
CA LYS A 449 -24.03 13.03 -11.64
C LYS A 449 -22.83 13.97 -11.83
N GLY A 450 -21.94 13.65 -12.78
CA GLY A 450 -20.64 14.30 -12.86
C GLY A 450 -19.75 13.91 -11.67
N TYR A 451 -19.01 14.87 -11.21
CA TYR A 451 -18.18 14.71 -10.02
C TYR A 451 -19.01 14.58 -8.76
#